data_e4740f0801b9681a9c4d213f1da1543d
#
_entry.id   e4740f0801b9681a9c4d213f1da1543d
#
_cell.length_a   1.000
_cell.length_b   1.000
_cell.length_c   1.000
_cell.angle_alpha   90.00
_cell.angle_beta   90.00
_cell.angle_gamma   90.00
#
_symmetry.space_group_name_H-M   'P 1'
#
loop_
_entity.id
_entity.type
_entity.pdbx_description
1 polymer ?
#
loop_
_entity_poly.entity_id
_entity_poly.type
_entity_poly.pdbx_seq_one_letter_code
_entity_poly.pdbx_strand_id
1 'polypeptide(L)'
;MAAPVHNADVTCEFGVAGGEQHGPHSGRDYRAAAGTPIRATMAGVVVRVLAHQVVVESNAIWHLYDHLVEPEVRQGDTVETGDRLGVAAGPHLHYEERVTPYGTGDHRNPRFDLHPNTRLRA
;
A
#
# COMPACT_ATOMS: atom_id res chain seq x y z
N MET A 1 -13.30 -1.01 -2.20
CA MET A 1 -11.92 -0.60 -2.51
C MET A 1 -11.76 0.87 -2.30
N ALA A 2 -10.66 1.29 -1.76
CA ALA A 2 -10.47 2.68 -1.38
C ALA A 2 -8.99 3.02 -1.43
N ALA A 3 -8.69 4.30 -1.67
CA ALA A 3 -7.31 4.76 -1.55
C ALA A 3 -6.84 4.64 -0.10
N PRO A 4 -5.55 4.45 0.12
CA PRO A 4 -5.03 4.26 1.48
C PRO A 4 -5.08 5.52 2.33
N VAL A 5 -5.16 6.68 1.71
CA VAL A 5 -5.28 7.97 2.38
C VAL A 5 -6.44 8.71 1.75
N HIS A 6 -7.39 9.13 2.58
CA HIS A 6 -8.61 9.77 2.11
C HIS A 6 -8.29 11.12 1.47
N ASN A 7 -8.77 11.32 0.24
CA ASN A 7 -8.64 12.59 -0.50
C ASN A 7 -7.20 13.10 -0.63
N ALA A 8 -6.23 12.21 -0.61
CA ALA A 8 -4.84 12.63 -0.70
C ALA A 8 -4.40 12.79 -2.15
N ASP A 9 -3.49 13.73 -2.36
CA ASP A 9 -2.83 13.88 -3.65
C ASP A 9 -1.79 12.79 -3.84
N VAL A 10 -1.68 12.31 -5.06
CA VAL A 10 -0.59 11.43 -5.45
C VAL A 10 0.63 12.32 -5.72
N THR A 11 1.73 12.04 -5.02
CA THR A 11 2.95 12.83 -5.16
C THR A 11 3.99 12.16 -6.04
N CYS A 12 3.90 10.84 -6.23
CA CYS A 12 4.78 10.13 -7.15
C CYS A 12 4.05 8.87 -7.63
N GLU A 13 3.89 8.74 -8.92
CA GLU A 13 3.18 7.62 -9.51
C GLU A 13 4.09 6.41 -9.69
N PHE A 14 3.45 5.27 -9.87
CA PHE A 14 4.12 4.02 -10.18
C PHE A 14 4.89 4.18 -11.50
N GLY A 15 6.12 3.67 -11.49
CA GLY A 15 6.93 3.62 -12.69
C GLY A 15 7.63 4.92 -13.06
N VAL A 16 7.38 5.99 -12.32
CA VAL A 16 8.03 7.27 -12.59
C VAL A 16 9.43 7.24 -12.00
N ALA A 17 10.42 7.61 -12.80
CA ALA A 17 11.79 7.72 -12.34
C ALA A 17 11.97 9.05 -11.62
N GLY A 18 12.83 9.07 -10.63
CA GLY A 18 13.19 10.31 -9.95
C GLY A 18 12.97 10.27 -8.47
N GLY A 19 12.97 11.44 -7.86
CA GLY A 19 12.86 11.57 -6.43
C GLY A 19 14.04 10.89 -5.75
N GLU A 20 13.77 10.16 -4.70
CA GLU A 20 14.78 9.42 -3.96
C GLU A 20 14.99 8.01 -4.51
N GLN A 21 14.29 7.66 -5.57
CA GLN A 21 14.33 6.34 -6.13
C GLN A 21 15.40 6.25 -7.19
N HIS A 22 16.00 5.08 -7.26
CA HIS A 22 16.87 4.74 -8.37
C HIS A 22 16.04 3.91 -9.32
N GLY A 23 15.76 4.45 -10.50
CA GLY A 23 14.94 3.77 -11.47
C GLY A 23 13.45 4.01 -11.24
N PRO A 24 12.60 3.19 -11.86
CA PRO A 24 11.15 3.38 -11.76
C PRO A 24 10.63 3.19 -10.35
N HIS A 25 9.64 4.00 -9.99
CA HIS A 25 8.99 3.93 -8.69
C HIS A 25 8.21 2.63 -8.56
N SER A 26 8.43 1.88 -7.49
CA SER A 26 7.85 0.56 -7.30
C SER A 26 6.41 0.59 -6.82
N GLY A 27 5.90 1.76 -6.48
CA GLY A 27 4.54 1.93 -5.98
C GLY A 27 4.05 3.32 -6.26
N ARG A 28 3.17 3.79 -5.41
CA ARG A 28 2.61 5.14 -5.53
C ARG A 28 2.75 5.84 -4.19
N ASP A 29 3.19 7.09 -4.21
CA ASP A 29 3.27 7.89 -3.00
C ASP A 29 2.06 8.81 -2.92
N TYR A 30 1.48 8.87 -1.73
CA TYR A 30 0.38 9.77 -1.41
C TYR A 30 0.86 10.79 -0.40
N ARG A 31 0.45 12.04 -0.57
CA ARG A 31 0.74 13.05 0.43
C ARG A 31 0.01 12.69 1.72
N ALA A 32 0.73 12.66 2.80
CA ALA A 32 0.15 12.31 4.09
C ALA A 32 0.96 12.96 5.20
N ALA A 33 0.40 13.97 5.82
CA ALA A 33 1.03 14.61 6.96
C ALA A 33 1.15 13.61 8.11
N ALA A 34 2.13 13.81 8.97
CA ALA A 34 2.32 12.96 10.14
C ALA A 34 1.01 12.88 10.92
N GLY A 35 0.63 11.66 11.31
CA GLY A 35 -0.61 11.42 12.06
C GLY A 35 -1.84 11.16 11.20
N THR A 36 -1.75 11.29 9.89
CA THR A 36 -2.89 11.01 9.00
C THR A 36 -3.20 9.52 9.05
N PRO A 37 -4.48 9.14 9.22
CA PRO A 37 -4.85 7.72 9.23
C PRO A 37 -4.53 7.04 7.90
N ILE A 38 -3.94 5.86 7.98
CA ILE A 38 -3.68 5.00 6.84
C ILE A 38 -4.66 3.85 6.91
N ARG A 39 -5.37 3.60 5.81
CA ARG A 39 -6.46 2.64 5.79
C ARG A 39 -6.24 1.56 4.75
N ALA A 40 -6.77 0.37 5.04
CA ALA A 40 -6.68 -0.75 4.12
C ALA A 40 -7.43 -0.42 2.82
N THR A 41 -6.75 -0.63 1.70
CA THR A 41 -7.37 -0.42 0.39
C THR A 41 -8.33 -1.56 0.06
N MET A 42 -8.07 -2.74 0.61
CA MET A 42 -8.87 -3.94 0.36
C MET A 42 -8.90 -4.79 1.62
N ALA A 43 -9.97 -5.54 1.77
CA ALA A 43 -10.08 -6.54 2.83
C ALA A 43 -9.04 -7.62 2.62
N GLY A 44 -8.51 -8.16 3.70
CA GLY A 44 -7.55 -9.23 3.61
C GLY A 44 -7.00 -9.61 4.98
N VAL A 45 -5.88 -10.31 4.96
CA VAL A 45 -5.20 -10.77 6.17
C VAL A 45 -3.87 -10.05 6.29
N VAL A 46 -3.58 -9.55 7.47
CA VAL A 46 -2.29 -8.89 7.75
C VAL A 46 -1.22 -9.98 7.81
N VAL A 47 -0.26 -9.92 6.89
CA VAL A 47 0.79 -10.94 6.79
C VAL A 47 2.14 -10.43 7.29
N ARG A 48 2.29 -9.13 7.49
CA ARG A 48 3.54 -8.58 8.03
C ARG A 48 3.27 -7.26 8.73
N VAL A 49 3.89 -7.08 9.89
CA VAL A 49 3.88 -5.80 10.58
C VAL A 49 5.32 -5.52 11.03
N LEU A 50 5.87 -4.42 10.57
CA LEU A 50 7.17 -3.92 11.00
C LEU A 50 6.96 -2.54 11.59
N ALA A 51 8.04 -1.94 12.09
CA ALA A 51 7.92 -0.63 12.76
C ALA A 51 7.28 0.43 11.87
N HIS A 52 7.54 0.37 10.56
CA HIS A 52 7.07 1.40 9.63
C HIS A 52 6.33 0.81 8.43
N GLN A 53 5.87 -0.45 8.54
CA GLN A 53 5.28 -1.12 7.40
C GLN A 53 4.21 -2.09 7.84
N VAL A 54 3.11 -2.11 7.10
CA VAL A 54 2.06 -3.14 7.23
C VAL A 54 1.83 -3.72 5.85
N VAL A 55 1.69 -5.04 5.77
CA VAL A 55 1.35 -5.72 4.52
C VAL A 55 0.07 -6.51 4.74
N VAL A 56 -0.90 -6.29 3.85
CA VAL A 56 -2.16 -7.02 3.84
C VAL A 56 -2.22 -7.83 2.57
N GLU A 57 -2.55 -9.10 2.69
CA GLU A 57 -2.71 -9.97 1.52
C GLU A 57 -4.18 -10.15 1.20
N SER A 58 -4.53 -9.95 -0.08
CA SER A 58 -5.87 -10.13 -0.60
C SER A 58 -5.76 -10.81 -1.95
N ASN A 59 -6.33 -12.01 -2.08
CA ASN A 59 -6.42 -12.68 -3.37
C ASN A 59 -5.09 -12.72 -4.12
N ALA A 60 -4.05 -13.17 -3.40
CA ALA A 60 -2.68 -13.31 -3.95
C ALA A 60 -2.03 -11.98 -4.33
N ILE A 61 -2.53 -10.88 -3.79
CA ILE A 61 -1.90 -9.57 -3.95
C ILE A 61 -1.45 -9.11 -2.57
N TRP A 62 -0.21 -8.67 -2.48
CA TRP A 62 0.30 -8.00 -1.29
C TRP A 62 0.09 -6.51 -1.45
N HIS A 63 -0.62 -5.94 -0.49
CA HIS A 63 -0.82 -4.49 -0.39
C HIS A 63 0.12 -4.01 0.70
N LEU A 64 1.15 -3.30 0.30
CA LEU A 64 2.22 -2.88 1.19
C LEU A 64 2.10 -1.40 1.48
N TYR A 65 2.03 -1.07 2.77
CA TYR A 65 1.87 0.31 3.25
C TYR A 65 3.14 0.64 4.03
N ASP A 66 3.92 1.57 3.50
CA ASP A 66 5.21 1.92 4.08
C ASP A 66 5.24 3.38 4.50
N HIS A 67 6.15 3.72 5.40
CA HIS A 67 6.25 5.05 6.00
C HIS A 67 5.09 5.34 6.95
N LEU A 68 4.56 4.31 7.58
CA LEU A 68 3.59 4.52 8.64
C LEU A 68 4.25 4.29 10.00
N VAL A 69 3.63 4.79 11.05
CA VAL A 69 4.05 4.55 12.44
C VAL A 69 2.84 4.11 13.24
N GLU A 70 3.09 3.59 14.43
CA GLU A 70 2.04 3.16 15.34
C GLU A 70 1.07 2.21 14.67
N PRO A 71 1.56 1.05 14.20
CA PRO A 71 0.65 0.06 13.62
C PRO A 71 -0.45 -0.29 14.60
N GLU A 72 -1.68 -0.37 14.10
CA GLU A 72 -2.86 -0.65 14.91
C GLU A 72 -3.37 -2.07 14.69
N VAL A 73 -2.62 -2.86 13.92
CA VAL A 73 -2.99 -4.24 13.61
C VAL A 73 -1.81 -5.15 13.88
N ARG A 74 -2.09 -6.45 13.93
CA ARG A 74 -1.07 -7.48 14.17
C ARG A 74 -1.09 -8.48 13.03
N GLN A 75 0.03 -9.15 12.86
CA GLN A 75 0.10 -10.25 11.90
C GLN A 75 -0.97 -11.28 12.24
N GLY A 76 -1.71 -11.69 11.23
CA GLY A 76 -2.81 -12.65 11.38
C GLY A 76 -4.18 -12.00 11.49
N ASP A 77 -4.25 -10.70 11.75
CA ASP A 77 -5.54 -10.02 11.82
C ASP A 77 -6.21 -10.00 10.46
N THR A 78 -7.54 -10.10 10.48
CA THR A 78 -8.36 -9.86 9.29
C THR A 78 -8.80 -8.41 9.32
N VAL A 79 -8.68 -7.73 8.19
CA VAL A 79 -9.11 -6.34 8.07
C VAL A 79 -10.10 -6.21 6.92
N GLU A 80 -10.96 -5.20 7.04
CA GLU A 80 -11.91 -4.84 6.00
C GLU A 80 -11.38 -3.61 5.26
N THR A 81 -11.88 -3.41 4.05
CA THR A 81 -11.59 -2.19 3.31
C THR A 81 -11.93 -0.98 4.18
N GLY A 82 -11.01 -0.06 4.31
CA GLY A 82 -11.22 1.15 5.09
C GLY A 82 -10.78 1.06 6.54
N ASP A 83 -10.44 -0.13 7.04
CA ASP A 83 -9.96 -0.26 8.42
C ASP A 83 -8.63 0.47 8.58
N ARG A 84 -8.42 1.08 9.74
CA ARG A 84 -7.16 1.76 10.03
C ARG A 84 -6.07 0.75 10.25
N LEU A 85 -4.92 1.00 9.65
CA LEU A 85 -3.73 0.18 9.81
C LEU A 85 -2.69 0.84 10.71
N GLY A 86 -2.74 2.15 10.80
CA GLY A 86 -1.80 2.97 11.55
C GLY A 86 -1.92 4.40 11.09
N VAL A 87 -0.90 5.19 11.35
CA VAL A 87 -0.87 6.59 10.93
C VAL A 87 0.40 6.86 10.13
N ALA A 88 0.35 7.88 9.29
CA ALA A 88 1.50 8.26 8.47
C ALA A 88 2.61 8.81 9.34
N ALA A 89 3.84 8.45 9.00
CA ALA A 89 5.01 9.11 9.57
C ALA A 89 5.17 10.52 8.99
N GLY A 90 4.66 10.72 7.77
CA GLY A 90 4.78 11.95 7.02
C GLY A 90 6.13 12.04 6.31
N PRO A 91 6.20 12.82 5.25
CA PRO A 91 5.10 13.55 4.58
C PRO A 91 4.34 12.72 3.57
N HIS A 92 4.76 11.47 3.33
CA HIS A 92 4.17 10.61 2.31
C HIS A 92 3.86 9.23 2.88
N LEU A 93 2.84 8.59 2.32
CA LEU A 93 2.65 7.15 2.41
C LEU A 93 3.15 6.55 1.11
N HIS A 94 3.98 5.52 1.20
CA HIS A 94 4.39 4.73 0.06
C HIS A 94 3.53 3.47 0.02
N TYR A 95 2.81 3.26 -1.07
CA TYR A 95 1.89 2.15 -1.23
C TYR A 95 2.29 1.32 -2.43
N GLU A 96 2.41 0.00 -2.25
CA GLU A 96 2.75 -0.92 -3.33
C GLU A 96 1.71 -2.02 -3.44
N GLU A 97 1.53 -2.51 -4.65
CA GLU A 97 0.82 -3.76 -4.89
C GLU A 97 1.78 -4.73 -5.56
N ARG A 98 1.95 -5.88 -4.95
CA ARG A 98 2.84 -6.92 -5.47
C ARG A 98 2.04 -8.16 -5.78
N VAL A 99 2.21 -8.68 -6.98
CA VAL A 99 1.57 -9.92 -7.41
C VAL A 99 2.48 -11.06 -7.05
N THR A 100 1.93 -12.24 -6.79
CA THR A 100 2.73 -13.42 -6.46
C THR A 100 3.67 -13.77 -7.63
N PRO A 101 4.82 -14.39 -7.33
CA PRO A 101 5.31 -14.77 -6.01
C PRO A 101 5.88 -13.58 -5.25
N TYR A 102 5.62 -13.55 -3.96
CA TYR A 102 6.06 -12.44 -3.13
C TYR A 102 7.57 -12.43 -3.00
N GLY A 103 8.12 -11.25 -2.84
CA GLY A 103 9.54 -11.09 -2.62
C GLY A 103 10.36 -11.10 -3.90
N THR A 104 9.77 -11.38 -5.03
CA THR A 104 10.47 -11.34 -6.30
C THR A 104 10.36 -10.00 -6.99
N GLY A 105 9.60 -9.09 -6.41
CA GLY A 105 9.51 -7.75 -6.95
C GLY A 105 8.49 -7.59 -8.05
N ASP A 106 7.53 -8.48 -8.12
CA ASP A 106 6.48 -8.36 -9.14
C ASP A 106 5.50 -7.27 -8.75
N HIS A 107 5.97 -6.04 -8.76
CA HIS A 107 5.15 -4.88 -8.46
C HIS A 107 4.19 -4.61 -9.61
N ARG A 108 3.07 -4.00 -9.29
CA ARG A 108 2.14 -3.55 -10.31
C ARG A 108 1.68 -2.14 -9.99
N ASN A 109 1.21 -1.44 -11.01
CA ASN A 109 0.56 -0.14 -10.80
C ASN A 109 -0.65 -0.37 -9.90
N PRO A 110 -0.79 0.36 -8.78
CA PRO A 110 -1.91 0.17 -7.87
C PRO A 110 -3.25 0.24 -8.58
N ARG A 111 -4.09 -0.75 -8.34
CA ARG A 111 -5.39 -0.86 -9.00
C ARG A 111 -6.53 -0.91 -8.01
N PHE A 112 -6.24 -1.31 -6.77
CA PHE A 112 -7.24 -1.44 -5.74
C PHE A 112 -8.31 -2.47 -6.10
N ASP A 113 -7.94 -3.55 -6.79
CA ASP A 113 -8.88 -4.60 -7.13
C ASP A 113 -8.36 -5.96 -6.68
N LEU A 114 -9.22 -6.96 -6.74
CA LEU A 114 -8.95 -8.29 -6.20
C LEU A 114 -8.27 -9.22 -7.19
N HIS A 115 -8.03 -8.80 -8.42
CA HIS A 115 -7.56 -9.70 -9.46
C HIS A 115 -6.10 -9.43 -9.76
N PRO A 116 -5.18 -10.28 -9.27
CA PRO A 116 -3.74 -10.02 -9.46
C PRO A 116 -3.35 -9.95 -10.92
N ASN A 117 -4.03 -10.70 -11.75
CA ASN A 117 -3.72 -10.75 -13.16
C ASN A 117 -4.72 -10.00 -14.01
N THR A 118 -5.52 -9.16 -13.40
CA THR A 118 -6.50 -8.38 -14.13
C THR A 118 -5.80 -7.42 -15.05
N ARG A 119 -6.12 -7.53 -16.31
CA ARG A 119 -5.70 -6.50 -17.25
C ARG A 119 -6.58 -5.31 -17.06
N LEU A 120 -6.02 -4.15 -17.34
CA LEU A 120 -6.83 -2.96 -17.33
C LEU A 120 -7.98 -3.13 -18.30
N ARG A 121 -9.14 -2.89 -17.79
CA ARG A 121 -10.28 -2.82 -18.65
C ARG A 121 -10.21 -1.55 -19.44
N ALA A 122 -10.27 -1.70 -20.68
CA ALA A 122 -10.26 -0.53 -21.52
C ALA A 122 -11.47 0.32 -21.23
#